data_a9f8142651b96f76529517f98ea8d94f
#
_entry.id   a9f8142651b96f76529517f98ea8d94f
#
_cell.length_a   1.000
_cell.length_b   1.000
_cell.length_c   1.000
_cell.angle_alpha   90.00
_cell.angle_beta   90.00
_cell.angle_gamma   90.00
#
_symmetry.space_group_name_H-M   'P 1'
#
loop_
_entity.id
_entity.type
_entity.pdbx_description
1 polymer ?
#
loop_
_entity_poly.entity_id
_entity_poly.type
_entity_poly.pdbx_seq_one_letter_code
_entity_poly.pdbx_strand_id
1 'polypeptide(L)'
;MCETDQDLSVDASSATSLLKFIKIKEVLHTVKKTWNKYCSKPRVVVIYGESGVGKSQFLNTILNNGIITESRTNDRNKLRLELSDGHKIDFIDTPGHKSLQFIRKELNKEFAKGKIYGVINVVDYGYMSTPTLKRDEVFRAGTNEVKQEFLRDNRKREIQQIEEWVDLIDKDSNVKWFMTVVNKADVWFEDYDEVIEYYASGDYYKEVKALSHCCHVVCYPFCSIMTPYCGEPMLLSMSEKDKRRMHKSLYDELLRLTFEE
;
A
#
# COMPACT_ATOMS: atom_id res chain seq x y z
N MET A 1 19.72 -60.07 47.95
CA MET A 1 19.11 -58.89 47.33
C MET A 1 20.22 -58.21 46.55
N CYS A 2 20.30 -58.46 45.28
CA CYS A 2 21.23 -57.76 44.36
C CYS A 2 20.39 -56.89 43.45
N GLU A 3 20.53 -55.61 43.61
CA GLU A 3 20.04 -54.63 42.64
C GLU A 3 21.05 -54.55 41.51
N THR A 4 20.59 -54.85 40.30
CA THR A 4 21.36 -54.69 39.08
C THR A 4 21.13 -53.32 38.51
N ASP A 5 22.13 -52.45 38.64
CA ASP A 5 22.24 -51.19 37.89
C ASP A 5 22.37 -51.52 36.40
N GLN A 6 21.33 -51.24 35.61
CA GLN A 6 21.43 -51.22 34.15
C GLN A 6 21.95 -49.85 33.72
N ASP A 7 23.26 -49.83 33.43
CA ASP A 7 23.92 -48.73 32.72
C ASP A 7 23.30 -48.54 31.32
N LEU A 8 22.49 -47.52 31.14
CA LEU A 8 22.03 -47.08 29.81
C LEU A 8 23.17 -46.37 29.07
N SER A 9 24.07 -47.18 28.48
CA SER A 9 25.05 -46.64 27.55
C SER A 9 24.34 -46.22 26.28
N VAL A 10 23.99 -44.91 26.18
CA VAL A 10 23.54 -44.31 24.92
C VAL A 10 24.71 -44.36 23.94
N ASP A 11 24.56 -45.17 22.87
CA ASP A 11 25.58 -45.43 21.87
C ASP A 11 25.99 -44.13 21.19
N ALA A 12 27.23 -43.69 21.34
CA ALA A 12 27.76 -42.42 20.81
C ALA A 12 27.62 -42.30 19.29
N SER A 13 27.43 -43.46 18.60
CA SER A 13 27.17 -43.50 17.14
C SER A 13 25.78 -43.01 16.78
N SER A 14 24.78 -43.26 17.62
CA SER A 14 23.39 -42.77 17.37
C SER A 14 23.25 -41.26 17.66
N ALA A 15 23.96 -40.72 18.66
CA ALA A 15 23.99 -39.28 18.94
C ALA A 15 24.66 -38.49 17.77
N THR A 16 25.74 -39.01 17.22
CA THR A 16 26.45 -38.41 16.08
C THR A 16 25.59 -38.42 14.80
N SER A 17 24.82 -39.47 14.60
CA SER A 17 23.90 -39.61 13.45
C SER A 17 22.73 -38.62 13.59
N LEU A 18 22.16 -38.46 14.79
CA LEU A 18 21.11 -37.48 15.08
C LEU A 18 21.57 -36.04 14.85
N LEU A 19 22.77 -35.68 15.32
CA LEU A 19 23.36 -34.35 15.11
C LEU A 19 23.61 -34.05 13.63
N LYS A 20 24.05 -35.03 12.84
CA LYS A 20 24.17 -34.90 11.38
C LYS A 20 22.82 -34.70 10.73
N PHE A 21 21.77 -35.39 11.16
CA PHE A 21 20.41 -35.25 10.63
C PHE A 21 19.80 -33.89 10.92
N ILE A 22 20.03 -33.35 12.13
CA ILE A 22 19.59 -32.00 12.54
C ILE A 22 20.30 -30.96 11.67
N LYS A 23 21.62 -31.03 11.52
CA LYS A 23 22.38 -30.11 10.66
C LYS A 23 21.93 -30.15 9.19
N ILE A 24 21.65 -31.35 8.65
CA ILE A 24 21.13 -31.49 7.29
C ILE A 24 19.75 -30.84 7.17
N LYS A 25 18.85 -31.03 8.14
CA LYS A 25 17.54 -30.36 8.14
C LYS A 25 17.65 -28.83 8.20
N GLU A 26 18.55 -28.29 9.01
CA GLU A 26 18.80 -26.85 9.09
C GLU A 26 19.36 -26.30 7.76
N VAL A 27 20.31 -27.00 7.17
CA VAL A 27 20.85 -26.64 5.85
C VAL A 27 19.77 -26.68 4.77
N LEU A 28 18.97 -27.75 4.74
CA LEU A 28 17.86 -27.88 3.77
C LEU A 28 16.80 -26.81 3.98
N HIS A 29 16.48 -26.47 5.23
CA HIS A 29 15.56 -25.38 5.55
C HIS A 29 16.12 -24.02 5.07
N THR A 30 17.40 -23.77 5.32
CA THR A 30 18.09 -22.56 4.88
C THR A 30 18.16 -22.47 3.34
N VAL A 31 18.50 -23.58 2.68
CA VAL A 31 18.51 -23.65 1.21
C VAL A 31 17.11 -23.44 0.64
N LYS A 32 16.08 -24.09 1.21
CA LYS A 32 14.69 -23.91 0.78
C LYS A 32 14.21 -22.49 1.00
N LYS A 33 14.54 -21.86 2.14
CA LYS A 33 14.25 -20.45 2.43
C LYS A 33 14.95 -19.52 1.43
N THR A 34 16.23 -19.76 1.14
CA THR A 34 17.01 -19.02 0.16
C THR A 34 16.47 -19.20 -1.24
N TRP A 35 16.11 -20.44 -1.63
CA TRP A 35 15.51 -20.76 -2.93
C TRP A 35 14.16 -20.08 -3.11
N ASN A 36 13.28 -20.14 -2.11
CA ASN A 36 12.00 -19.43 -2.13
C ASN A 36 12.18 -17.92 -2.25
N LYS A 37 13.22 -17.38 -1.60
CA LYS A 37 13.60 -15.98 -1.68
C LYS A 37 13.90 -15.53 -3.12
N TYR A 38 14.65 -16.31 -3.88
CA TYR A 38 15.04 -15.95 -5.26
C TYR A 38 13.99 -16.35 -6.31
N CYS A 39 13.15 -17.34 -6.01
CA CYS A 39 12.16 -17.87 -6.93
C CYS A 39 10.72 -17.40 -6.66
N SER A 40 10.50 -16.57 -5.62
CA SER A 40 9.17 -16.03 -5.34
C SER A 40 8.70 -15.14 -6.48
N LYS A 41 7.52 -15.43 -7.03
CA LYS A 41 6.88 -14.55 -8.00
C LYS A 41 6.51 -13.24 -7.32
N PRO A 42 6.72 -12.09 -7.96
CA PRO A 42 6.31 -10.80 -7.39
C PRO A 42 4.80 -10.78 -7.17
N ARG A 43 4.38 -10.19 -6.06
CA ARG A 43 2.97 -9.88 -5.82
C ARG A 43 2.63 -8.57 -6.51
N VAL A 44 1.57 -8.56 -7.30
CA VAL A 44 1.17 -7.40 -8.09
C VAL A 44 0.20 -6.54 -7.30
N VAL A 45 0.53 -5.27 -7.16
CA VAL A 45 -0.29 -4.26 -6.47
C VAL A 45 -0.63 -3.14 -7.44
N VAL A 46 -1.90 -2.83 -7.59
CA VAL A 46 -2.36 -1.71 -8.42
C VAL A 46 -2.46 -0.45 -7.56
N ILE A 47 -1.91 0.67 -8.06
CA ILE A 47 -2.07 1.99 -7.45
C ILE A 47 -2.99 2.81 -8.32
N TYR A 48 -4.02 3.35 -7.70
CA TYR A 48 -5.05 4.14 -8.32
C TYR A 48 -5.32 5.45 -7.55
N GLY A 49 -6.06 6.37 -8.14
CA GLY A 49 -6.48 7.66 -7.58
C GLY A 49 -6.55 8.73 -8.65
N GLU A 50 -7.25 9.82 -8.37
CA GLU A 50 -7.40 10.97 -9.28
C GLU A 50 -6.08 11.64 -9.65
N SER A 51 -6.12 12.44 -10.70
CA SER A 51 -5.02 13.35 -11.02
C SER A 51 -4.85 14.38 -9.91
N GLY A 52 -3.60 14.59 -9.47
CA GLY A 52 -3.30 15.61 -8.46
C GLY A 52 -3.38 15.15 -7.00
N VAL A 53 -3.81 13.90 -6.71
CA VAL A 53 -3.78 13.33 -5.33
C VAL A 53 -2.38 12.93 -4.86
N GLY A 54 -1.37 12.97 -5.75
CA GLY A 54 0.02 12.68 -5.39
C GLY A 54 0.45 11.21 -5.52
N LYS A 55 -0.20 10.40 -6.38
CA LYS A 55 0.16 8.98 -6.61
C LYS A 55 1.64 8.73 -6.88
N SER A 56 2.22 9.47 -7.84
CA SER A 56 3.63 9.30 -8.20
C SER A 56 4.56 9.68 -7.07
N GLN A 57 4.21 10.70 -6.27
CA GLN A 57 4.97 11.08 -5.08
C GLN A 57 4.85 10.04 -3.98
N PHE A 58 3.65 9.51 -3.76
CA PHE A 58 3.40 8.38 -2.85
C PHE A 58 4.26 7.18 -3.24
N LEU A 59 4.22 6.78 -4.50
CA LEU A 59 4.97 5.63 -5.00
C LEU A 59 6.48 5.84 -4.85
N ASN A 60 6.99 7.02 -5.22
CA ASN A 60 8.40 7.35 -5.03
C ASN A 60 8.80 7.32 -3.55
N THR A 61 7.94 7.78 -2.65
CA THR A 61 8.21 7.75 -1.20
C THR A 61 8.29 6.31 -0.68
N ILE A 62 7.35 5.45 -1.07
CA ILE A 62 7.36 4.02 -0.69
C ILE A 62 8.59 3.33 -1.25
N LEU A 63 8.94 3.58 -2.48
CA LEU A 63 10.12 3.01 -3.11
C LEU A 63 11.43 3.50 -2.46
N ASN A 64 11.54 4.75 -2.05
CA ASN A 64 12.75 5.31 -1.43
C ASN A 64 12.94 4.92 0.04
N ASN A 65 11.90 4.50 0.74
CA ASN A 65 11.98 4.00 2.12
C ASN A 65 12.34 2.50 2.20
N GLY A 66 12.23 1.77 1.08
CA GLY A 66 12.75 0.42 0.96
C GLY A 66 14.22 0.41 0.53
N ILE A 67 14.97 -0.64 0.85
CA ILE A 67 16.30 -0.88 0.26
C ILE A 67 16.07 -1.25 -1.19
N ILE A 68 16.21 -0.26 -2.08
CA ILE A 68 15.80 -0.37 -3.48
C ILE A 68 16.97 -0.84 -4.31
N THR A 69 16.79 -1.95 -4.97
CA THR A 69 17.38 -2.18 -6.27
C THR A 69 16.34 -1.78 -7.32
N GLU A 70 16.44 -0.57 -7.85
CA GLU A 70 15.61 -0.11 -8.95
C GLU A 70 15.86 -1.00 -10.19
N SER A 71 15.10 -2.06 -10.32
CA SER A 71 14.94 -2.70 -11.62
C SER A 71 13.68 -2.12 -12.28
N ARG A 72 13.86 -1.07 -13.08
CA ARG A 72 12.81 -0.62 -14.00
C ARG A 72 12.51 -1.79 -14.93
N THR A 73 11.36 -2.42 -14.73
CA THR A 73 10.88 -3.34 -15.74
C THR A 73 10.63 -2.53 -17.02
N ASN A 74 10.92 -3.08 -18.20
CA ASN A 74 10.71 -2.43 -19.51
C ASN A 74 9.26 -2.02 -19.80
N ASP A 75 8.34 -2.30 -18.90
CA ASP A 75 6.93 -1.94 -18.94
C ASP A 75 6.80 -0.58 -18.23
N ARG A 76 6.53 0.49 -18.98
CA ARG A 76 6.56 1.91 -18.55
C ARG A 76 5.68 2.25 -17.33
N ASN A 77 4.83 1.35 -16.88
CA ASN A 77 3.87 1.55 -15.80
C ASN A 77 4.10 0.60 -14.62
N LYS A 78 5.19 -0.19 -14.61
CA LYS A 78 5.49 -1.12 -13.52
C LYS A 78 6.76 -0.72 -12.81
N LEU A 79 6.67 -0.59 -11.49
CA LEU A 79 7.79 -0.31 -10.60
C LEU A 79 7.94 -1.47 -9.62
N ARG A 80 9.15 -1.91 -9.37
CA ARG A 80 9.43 -3.04 -8.48
C ARG A 80 10.08 -2.60 -7.20
N LEU A 81 9.50 -3.04 -6.09
CA LEU A 81 10.12 -3.03 -4.77
C LEU A 81 10.65 -4.45 -4.49
N GLU A 82 11.94 -4.55 -4.21
CA GLU A 82 12.60 -5.77 -3.77
C GLU A 82 13.08 -5.60 -2.34
N LEU A 83 12.62 -6.47 -1.45
CA LEU A 83 12.95 -6.43 -0.03
C LEU A 83 14.26 -7.18 0.23
N SER A 84 14.94 -6.87 1.33
CA SER A 84 16.20 -7.51 1.74
C SER A 84 16.07 -9.03 1.94
N ASP A 85 14.87 -9.52 2.25
CA ASP A 85 14.55 -10.94 2.38
C ASP A 85 14.23 -11.62 1.04
N GLY A 86 14.22 -10.86 -0.08
CA GLY A 86 13.99 -11.32 -1.45
C GLY A 86 12.54 -11.37 -1.88
N HIS A 87 11.61 -10.93 -1.04
CA HIS A 87 10.23 -10.70 -1.45
C HIS A 87 10.15 -9.55 -2.46
N LYS A 88 9.18 -9.62 -3.38
CA LYS A 88 9.03 -8.67 -4.48
C LYS A 88 7.59 -8.20 -4.60
N ILE A 89 7.43 -6.89 -4.77
CA ILE A 89 6.14 -6.27 -5.11
C ILE A 89 6.30 -5.54 -6.44
N ASP A 90 5.45 -5.86 -7.40
CA ASP A 90 5.32 -5.12 -8.65
C ASP A 90 4.14 -4.15 -8.54
N PHE A 91 4.42 -2.86 -8.47
CA PHE A 91 3.41 -1.82 -8.51
C PHE A 91 3.04 -1.49 -9.95
N ILE A 92 1.73 -1.45 -10.24
CA ILE A 92 1.19 -0.94 -11.48
C ILE A 92 0.63 0.45 -11.19
N ASP A 93 1.31 1.50 -11.66
CA ASP A 93 0.81 2.88 -11.58
C ASP A 93 -0.20 3.13 -12.71
N THR A 94 -1.40 3.58 -12.33
CA THR A 94 -2.44 3.92 -13.31
C THR A 94 -2.45 5.43 -13.56
N PRO A 95 -2.44 5.86 -14.85
CA PRO A 95 -2.46 7.27 -15.16
C PRO A 95 -3.79 7.91 -14.77
N GLY A 96 -3.75 8.95 -13.93
CA GLY A 96 -4.93 9.66 -13.45
C GLY A 96 -5.71 10.48 -14.50
N HIS A 97 -5.12 10.70 -15.70
CA HIS A 97 -5.74 11.50 -16.78
C HIS A 97 -6.42 10.66 -17.86
N LYS A 98 -6.22 9.37 -17.90
CA LYS A 98 -6.86 8.54 -18.91
C LYS A 98 -8.27 8.21 -18.49
N SER A 99 -9.20 8.17 -19.47
CA SER A 99 -10.55 7.72 -19.19
C SER A 99 -10.50 6.37 -18.47
N LEU A 100 -11.29 6.24 -17.44
CA LEU A 100 -11.44 4.99 -16.67
C LEU A 100 -11.68 3.77 -17.57
N GLN A 101 -12.34 3.95 -18.73
CA GLN A 101 -12.55 2.90 -19.72
C GLN A 101 -11.24 2.31 -20.27
N PHE A 102 -10.23 3.13 -20.52
CA PHE A 102 -8.94 2.64 -21.00
C PHE A 102 -8.20 1.87 -19.89
N ILE A 103 -8.18 2.44 -18.70
CA ILE A 103 -7.57 1.80 -17.50
C ILE A 103 -8.28 0.48 -17.21
N ARG A 104 -9.61 0.46 -17.24
CA ARG A 104 -10.43 -0.74 -17.09
C ARG A 104 -10.05 -1.82 -18.10
N LYS A 105 -9.88 -1.47 -19.37
CA LYS A 105 -9.54 -2.45 -20.41
C LYS A 105 -8.17 -3.10 -20.21
N GLU A 106 -7.19 -2.35 -19.71
CA GLU A 106 -5.87 -2.88 -19.40
C GLU A 106 -5.87 -3.68 -18.09
N LEU A 107 -6.48 -3.16 -17.02
CA LEU A 107 -6.57 -3.82 -15.75
C LEU A 107 -7.45 -5.06 -15.77
N ASN A 108 -8.56 -5.06 -16.52
CA ASN A 108 -9.41 -6.24 -16.69
C ASN A 108 -8.62 -7.47 -17.16
N LYS A 109 -7.61 -7.25 -18.02
CA LYS A 109 -6.74 -8.35 -18.46
C LYS A 109 -5.87 -8.91 -17.33
N GLU A 110 -5.42 -8.07 -16.41
CA GLU A 110 -4.60 -8.49 -15.27
C GLU A 110 -5.48 -9.05 -14.15
N PHE A 111 -6.67 -8.49 -13.92
CA PHE A 111 -7.68 -9.06 -13.03
C PHE A 111 -8.13 -10.44 -13.51
N ALA A 112 -8.53 -10.57 -14.78
CA ALA A 112 -8.96 -11.85 -15.37
C ALA A 112 -7.86 -12.94 -15.33
N LYS A 113 -6.58 -12.55 -15.24
CA LYS A 113 -5.48 -13.48 -15.05
C LYS A 113 -5.26 -13.85 -13.57
N GLY A 114 -6.05 -13.29 -12.65
CA GLY A 114 -5.91 -13.49 -11.21
C GLY A 114 -4.56 -13.08 -10.65
N LYS A 115 -3.91 -12.07 -11.25
CA LYS A 115 -2.55 -11.66 -10.90
C LYS A 115 -2.49 -10.56 -9.86
N ILE A 116 -3.56 -9.77 -9.72
CA ILE A 116 -3.59 -8.64 -8.79
C ILE A 116 -3.83 -9.17 -7.39
N TYR A 117 -2.88 -8.89 -6.50
CA TYR A 117 -2.90 -9.33 -5.12
C TYR A 117 -3.50 -8.27 -4.18
N GLY A 118 -3.23 -6.99 -4.45
CA GLY A 118 -3.73 -5.88 -3.65
C GLY A 118 -3.99 -4.63 -4.48
N VAL A 119 -4.82 -3.75 -3.94
CA VAL A 119 -5.16 -2.46 -4.54
C VAL A 119 -4.92 -1.35 -3.54
N ILE A 120 -4.23 -0.29 -3.96
CA ILE A 120 -4.04 0.95 -3.21
C ILE A 120 -4.81 2.06 -3.93
N ASN A 121 -5.80 2.65 -3.26
CA ASN A 121 -6.47 3.85 -3.72
C ASN A 121 -5.92 5.06 -2.98
N VAL A 122 -5.27 5.98 -3.70
CA VAL A 122 -4.72 7.21 -3.14
C VAL A 122 -5.76 8.32 -3.29
N VAL A 123 -6.17 8.90 -2.16
CA VAL A 123 -7.11 10.02 -2.02
C VAL A 123 -6.47 11.13 -1.22
N ASP A 124 -7.07 12.32 -1.12
CA ASP A 124 -6.48 13.48 -0.42
C ASP A 124 -7.52 14.38 0.28
N TYR A 125 -8.68 13.83 0.64
CA TYR A 125 -9.76 14.54 1.29
C TYR A 125 -10.27 15.76 0.49
N GLY A 126 -10.16 15.66 -0.84
CA GLY A 126 -10.56 16.71 -1.75
C GLY A 126 -9.51 17.79 -1.99
N TYR A 127 -8.31 17.68 -1.38
CA TYR A 127 -7.20 18.61 -1.60
C TYR A 127 -6.40 18.31 -2.88
N MET A 128 -7.08 17.91 -3.95
CA MET A 128 -6.39 17.65 -5.21
C MET A 128 -5.71 18.93 -5.72
N SER A 129 -4.53 18.78 -6.32
CA SER A 129 -3.82 19.89 -6.94
C SER A 129 -3.25 19.47 -8.28
N THR A 130 -3.61 20.22 -9.33
CA THR A 130 -3.09 20.03 -10.68
C THR A 130 -2.40 21.31 -11.14
N PRO A 131 -1.42 21.25 -12.07
CA PRO A 131 -0.73 22.44 -12.57
C PRO A 131 -1.65 23.49 -13.23
N THR A 132 -2.84 23.08 -13.67
CA THR A 132 -3.82 23.95 -14.34
C THR A 132 -4.80 24.61 -13.38
N LEU A 133 -4.79 24.22 -12.10
CA LEU A 133 -5.72 24.70 -11.10
C LEU A 133 -5.36 26.14 -10.71
N LYS A 134 -6.33 27.04 -10.82
CA LYS A 134 -6.13 28.44 -10.49
C LYS A 134 -6.43 28.71 -9.02
N ARG A 135 -5.73 29.71 -8.47
CA ARG A 135 -5.86 30.08 -7.05
C ARG A 135 -7.30 30.45 -6.66
N ASP A 136 -7.98 31.19 -7.50
CA ASP A 136 -9.36 31.65 -7.29
C ASP A 136 -10.40 30.51 -7.37
N GLU A 137 -10.06 29.39 -7.97
CA GLU A 137 -10.88 28.18 -7.95
C GLU A 137 -10.80 27.46 -6.59
N VAL A 138 -9.66 27.52 -5.93
CA VAL A 138 -9.34 26.77 -4.68
C VAL A 138 -9.62 27.60 -3.44
N PHE A 139 -9.13 28.86 -3.40
CA PHE A 139 -9.14 29.69 -2.20
C PHE A 139 -10.24 30.73 -2.22
N ARG A 140 -10.69 31.12 -1.03
CA ARG A 140 -11.56 32.30 -0.85
C ARG A 140 -10.79 33.57 -1.20
N ALA A 141 -11.48 34.55 -1.77
CA ALA A 141 -10.89 35.80 -2.19
C ALA A 141 -10.19 36.51 -1.01
N GLY A 142 -8.91 36.86 -1.21
CA GLY A 142 -8.11 37.56 -0.23
C GLY A 142 -7.64 36.77 0.99
N THR A 143 -7.83 35.43 0.98
CA THR A 143 -7.41 34.52 2.07
C THR A 143 -6.66 33.32 1.53
N ASN A 144 -6.04 32.52 2.42
CA ASN A 144 -5.50 31.20 2.11
C ASN A 144 -6.43 30.08 2.60
N GLU A 145 -7.71 30.41 2.87
CA GLU A 145 -8.71 29.42 3.25
C GLU A 145 -9.25 28.70 2.02
N VAL A 146 -9.17 27.38 2.01
CA VAL A 146 -9.70 26.57 0.90
C VAL A 146 -11.23 26.59 0.93
N LYS A 147 -11.85 26.73 -0.24
CA LYS A 147 -13.30 26.72 -0.38
C LYS A 147 -13.90 25.37 -0.02
N GLN A 148 -14.88 25.35 0.84
CA GLN A 148 -15.54 24.09 1.25
C GLN A 148 -16.29 23.41 0.09
N GLU A 149 -16.86 24.19 -0.83
CA GLU A 149 -17.46 23.62 -2.06
C GLU A 149 -16.45 22.90 -2.92
N PHE A 150 -15.21 23.43 -3.05
CA PHE A 150 -14.12 22.76 -3.78
C PHE A 150 -13.78 21.42 -3.15
N LEU A 151 -13.57 21.36 -1.84
CA LEU A 151 -13.27 20.12 -1.12
C LEU A 151 -14.41 19.09 -1.25
N ARG A 152 -15.65 19.55 -1.06
CA ARG A 152 -16.84 18.71 -1.14
C ARG A 152 -17.00 18.08 -2.53
N ASP A 153 -16.81 18.87 -3.60
CA ASP A 153 -17.00 18.37 -4.96
C ASP A 153 -15.88 17.39 -5.36
N ASN A 154 -14.68 17.59 -4.86
CA ASN A 154 -13.59 16.62 -5.05
C ASN A 154 -13.83 15.34 -4.24
N ARG A 155 -14.31 15.41 -2.99
CA ARG A 155 -14.71 14.22 -2.21
C ARG A 155 -15.81 13.40 -2.89
N LYS A 156 -16.77 14.04 -3.56
CA LYS A 156 -17.77 13.34 -4.37
C LYS A 156 -17.14 12.54 -5.53
N ARG A 157 -16.10 13.10 -6.16
CA ARG A 157 -15.37 12.37 -7.21
C ARG A 157 -14.62 11.16 -6.65
N GLU A 158 -14.03 11.28 -5.45
CA GLU A 158 -13.40 10.14 -4.76
C GLU A 158 -14.42 9.02 -4.53
N ILE A 159 -15.65 9.33 -4.10
CA ILE A 159 -16.73 8.35 -3.93
C ILE A 159 -17.12 7.71 -5.27
N GLN A 160 -17.36 8.50 -6.31
CA GLN A 160 -17.71 7.98 -7.64
C GLN A 160 -16.67 6.99 -8.19
N GLN A 161 -15.39 7.23 -7.88
CA GLN A 161 -14.32 6.32 -8.29
C GLN A 161 -14.36 5.00 -7.54
N ILE A 162 -14.69 5.03 -6.25
CA ILE A 162 -14.79 3.80 -5.45
C ILE A 162 -15.91 2.89 -5.96
N GLU A 163 -17.06 3.42 -6.32
CA GLU A 163 -18.17 2.65 -6.90
C GLU A 163 -17.70 1.83 -8.11
N GLU A 164 -16.85 2.44 -8.95
CA GLU A 164 -16.31 1.76 -10.12
C GLU A 164 -15.29 0.65 -9.77
N TRP A 165 -14.51 0.84 -8.69
CA TRP A 165 -13.58 -0.18 -8.21
C TRP A 165 -14.27 -1.34 -7.53
N VAL A 166 -15.33 -1.07 -6.76
CA VAL A 166 -16.16 -2.10 -6.13
C VAL A 166 -16.66 -3.06 -7.20
N ASP A 167 -17.24 -2.54 -8.28
CA ASP A 167 -17.71 -3.33 -9.42
C ASP A 167 -16.62 -4.19 -10.08
N LEU A 168 -15.40 -3.67 -10.14
CA LEU A 168 -14.28 -4.34 -10.79
C LEU A 168 -13.70 -5.47 -9.93
N ILE A 169 -13.59 -5.22 -8.62
CA ILE A 169 -13.00 -6.17 -7.66
C ILE A 169 -14.00 -7.30 -7.35
N ASP A 170 -15.29 -7.00 -7.24
CA ASP A 170 -16.32 -7.96 -6.86
C ASP A 170 -16.48 -9.12 -7.87
N LYS A 171 -16.28 -8.83 -9.15
CA LYS A 171 -16.60 -9.78 -10.24
C LYS A 171 -15.61 -10.92 -10.42
N ASP A 172 -14.31 -10.76 -10.05
CA ASP A 172 -13.27 -11.72 -10.48
C ASP A 172 -12.02 -11.75 -9.57
N SER A 173 -12.12 -11.38 -8.29
CA SER A 173 -10.92 -10.99 -7.60
C SER A 173 -10.24 -12.09 -6.79
N ASN A 174 -9.00 -12.34 -7.14
CA ASN A 174 -7.97 -12.84 -6.22
C ASN A 174 -7.35 -11.72 -5.37
N VAL A 175 -7.96 -10.53 -5.37
CA VAL A 175 -7.53 -9.40 -4.55
C VAL A 175 -7.70 -9.77 -3.09
N LYS A 176 -6.60 -9.70 -2.31
CA LYS A 176 -6.60 -10.06 -0.90
C LYS A 176 -6.87 -8.88 0.01
N TRP A 177 -6.49 -7.67 -0.44
CA TRP A 177 -6.68 -6.47 0.33
C TRP A 177 -6.88 -5.23 -0.54
N PHE A 178 -7.62 -4.28 0.01
CA PHE A 178 -7.84 -2.95 -0.54
C PHE A 178 -7.41 -1.91 0.51
N MET A 179 -6.47 -1.05 0.16
CA MET A 179 -5.93 -0.02 1.04
C MET A 179 -6.31 1.37 0.51
N THR A 180 -7.00 2.15 1.32
CA THR A 180 -7.16 3.58 1.07
C THR A 180 -6.01 4.33 1.72
N VAL A 181 -5.27 5.12 0.94
CA VAL A 181 -4.19 5.99 1.42
C VAL A 181 -4.65 7.43 1.33
N VAL A 182 -4.89 8.05 2.49
CA VAL A 182 -5.30 9.45 2.58
C VAL A 182 -4.05 10.32 2.59
N ASN A 183 -3.63 10.76 1.41
CA ASN A 183 -2.40 11.53 1.20
C ASN A 183 -2.55 13.01 1.59
N LYS A 184 -1.46 13.77 1.52
CA LYS A 184 -1.38 15.19 1.85
C LYS A 184 -1.80 15.53 3.28
N ALA A 185 -1.44 14.66 4.23
CA ALA A 185 -1.74 14.88 5.65
C ALA A 185 -1.23 16.24 6.17
N ASP A 186 -0.22 16.81 5.53
CA ASP A 186 0.29 18.15 5.85
C ASP A 186 -0.74 19.28 5.68
N VAL A 187 -1.74 19.11 4.81
CA VAL A 187 -2.75 20.17 4.58
C VAL A 187 -4.04 19.98 5.38
N TRP A 188 -4.30 18.79 5.91
CA TRP A 188 -5.52 18.50 6.68
C TRP A 188 -5.23 17.95 8.09
N PHE A 189 -4.00 18.06 8.57
CA PHE A 189 -3.56 17.48 9.85
C PHE A 189 -4.31 18.03 11.07
N GLU A 190 -4.76 19.27 11.02
CA GLU A 190 -5.58 19.88 12.08
C GLU A 190 -6.96 19.23 12.20
N ASP A 191 -7.48 18.71 11.08
CA ASP A 191 -8.78 18.04 11.00
C ASP A 191 -8.62 16.50 11.01
N TYR A 192 -7.50 15.99 11.57
CA TYR A 192 -7.10 14.58 11.49
C TYR A 192 -8.22 13.61 11.84
N ASP A 193 -8.89 13.83 12.97
CA ASP A 193 -9.93 12.91 13.45
C ASP A 193 -11.15 12.91 12.51
N GLU A 194 -11.58 14.08 12.02
CA GLU A 194 -12.68 14.19 11.05
C GLU A 194 -12.33 13.50 9.73
N VAL A 195 -11.11 13.73 9.23
CA VAL A 195 -10.64 13.14 7.98
C VAL A 195 -10.58 11.61 8.09
N ILE A 196 -10.00 11.09 9.16
CA ILE A 196 -9.92 9.64 9.35
C ILE A 196 -11.30 9.03 9.56
N GLU A 197 -12.21 9.67 10.30
CA GLU A 197 -13.59 9.23 10.45
C GLU A 197 -14.31 9.13 9.10
N TYR A 198 -14.16 10.13 8.23
CA TYR A 198 -14.75 10.12 6.89
C TYR A 198 -14.38 8.87 6.07
N TYR A 199 -13.10 8.47 6.11
CA TYR A 199 -12.60 7.30 5.36
C TYR A 199 -12.75 5.97 6.07
N ALA A 200 -12.80 5.94 7.40
CA ALA A 200 -12.87 4.71 8.19
C ALA A 200 -14.29 4.30 8.60
N SER A 201 -15.23 5.24 8.65
CA SER A 201 -16.62 4.97 9.09
C SER A 201 -17.67 5.85 8.41
N GLY A 202 -17.26 6.93 7.72
CA GLY A 202 -18.14 7.90 7.07
C GLY A 202 -18.66 7.48 5.69
N ASP A 203 -18.97 8.48 4.87
CA ASP A 203 -19.63 8.26 3.56
C ASP A 203 -18.73 7.47 2.59
N TYR A 204 -17.43 7.77 2.56
CA TYR A 204 -16.49 7.02 1.74
C TYR A 204 -16.42 5.54 2.17
N TYR A 205 -16.37 5.27 3.48
CA TYR A 205 -16.30 3.91 3.98
C TYR A 205 -17.52 3.06 3.61
N LYS A 206 -18.72 3.68 3.52
CA LYS A 206 -19.95 2.96 3.14
C LYS A 206 -19.80 2.26 1.79
N GLU A 207 -19.15 2.93 0.83
CA GLU A 207 -18.90 2.37 -0.48
C GLU A 207 -17.80 1.30 -0.44
N VAL A 208 -16.69 1.59 0.24
CA VAL A 208 -15.56 0.64 0.36
C VAL A 208 -15.95 -0.61 1.16
N LYS A 209 -16.87 -0.48 2.12
CA LYS A 209 -17.35 -1.59 2.94
C LYS A 209 -17.95 -2.73 2.10
N ALA A 210 -18.49 -2.43 0.93
CA ALA A 210 -18.98 -3.46 0.01
C ALA A 210 -17.88 -4.48 -0.37
N LEU A 211 -16.60 -4.09 -0.34
CA LEU A 211 -15.46 -4.98 -0.62
C LEU A 211 -15.09 -5.90 0.56
N SER A 212 -15.56 -5.62 1.78
CA SER A 212 -15.13 -6.36 2.98
C SER A 212 -15.57 -7.83 3.00
N HIS A 213 -16.46 -8.25 2.12
CA HIS A 213 -16.83 -9.65 1.96
C HIS A 213 -15.85 -10.45 1.10
N CYS A 214 -15.05 -9.80 0.27
CA CYS A 214 -14.12 -10.46 -0.65
C CYS A 214 -12.63 -10.17 -0.33
N CYS A 215 -12.32 -9.05 0.33
CA CYS A 215 -10.94 -8.69 0.65
C CYS A 215 -10.85 -7.91 1.98
N HIS A 216 -9.63 -7.84 2.53
CA HIS A 216 -9.37 -7.04 3.73
C HIS A 216 -9.27 -5.55 3.38
N VAL A 217 -10.09 -4.72 4.04
CA VAL A 217 -10.16 -3.26 3.77
C VAL A 217 -9.49 -2.50 4.89
N VAL A 218 -8.57 -1.59 4.54
CA VAL A 218 -7.83 -0.75 5.50
C VAL A 218 -7.72 0.69 5.01
N CYS A 219 -7.53 1.62 5.94
CA CYS A 219 -7.33 3.04 5.66
C CYS A 219 -6.12 3.57 6.43
N TYR A 220 -5.23 4.32 5.74
CA TYR A 220 -4.02 4.89 6.33
C TYR A 220 -3.80 6.34 5.93
N PRO A 221 -3.53 7.23 6.90
CA PRO A 221 -3.06 8.59 6.63
C PRO A 221 -1.64 8.55 6.07
N PHE A 222 -1.35 9.47 5.17
CA PHE A 222 -0.03 9.58 4.57
C PHE A 222 0.31 11.02 4.19
N CYS A 223 1.61 11.34 4.21
CA CYS A 223 2.13 12.58 3.66
C CYS A 223 3.35 12.26 2.79
N SER A 224 3.20 12.33 1.48
CA SER A 224 4.31 12.08 0.56
C SER A 224 5.40 13.14 0.70
N ILE A 225 5.01 14.40 0.65
CA ILE A 225 5.89 15.56 0.80
C ILE A 225 5.16 16.67 1.58
N MET A 226 5.93 17.45 2.33
CA MET A 226 5.42 18.65 2.98
C MET A 226 5.77 19.86 2.10
N THR A 227 4.78 20.40 1.40
CA THR A 227 4.99 21.51 0.45
C THR A 227 3.84 22.52 0.52
N PRO A 228 4.07 23.77 0.09
CA PRO A 228 2.98 24.73 -0.07
C PRO A 228 1.86 24.15 -0.95
N TYR A 229 0.62 24.28 -0.50
CA TYR A 229 -0.53 23.80 -1.26
C TYR A 229 -0.93 24.82 -2.33
N CYS A 230 -0.95 24.43 -3.58
CA CYS A 230 -1.19 25.31 -4.73
C CYS A 230 -0.31 26.58 -4.74
N GLY A 231 0.94 26.46 -4.24
CA GLY A 231 1.88 27.57 -4.15
C GLY A 231 1.71 28.50 -2.95
N GLU A 232 0.66 28.30 -2.13
CA GLU A 232 0.41 29.09 -0.92
C GLU A 232 0.97 28.39 0.32
N PRO A 233 1.67 29.12 1.21
CA PRO A 233 2.10 28.57 2.48
C PRO A 233 0.90 28.23 3.34
N MET A 234 0.70 26.94 3.58
CA MET A 234 -0.28 26.47 4.57
C MET A 234 0.38 26.48 5.95
N LEU A 235 -0.42 26.68 7.00
CA LEU A 235 0.03 26.46 8.37
C LEU A 235 0.27 24.94 8.51
N LEU A 236 1.55 24.56 8.48
CA LEU A 236 1.94 23.15 8.66
C LEU A 236 1.89 22.84 10.15
N SER A 237 0.81 22.25 10.60
CA SER A 237 0.68 21.73 11.97
C SER A 237 1.39 20.39 12.16
N MET A 238 1.67 19.68 11.07
CA MET A 238 2.31 18.38 11.08
C MET A 238 3.84 18.48 11.19
N SER A 239 4.44 17.68 12.06
CA SER A 239 5.88 17.61 12.21
C SER A 239 6.51 16.53 11.31
N GLU A 240 7.82 16.63 11.03
CA GLU A 240 8.58 15.58 10.36
C GLU A 240 8.57 14.25 11.13
N LYS A 241 8.38 14.29 12.46
CA LYS A 241 8.23 13.08 13.28
C LYS A 241 6.90 12.38 12.97
N ASP A 242 5.81 13.13 12.82
CA ASP A 242 4.50 12.59 12.49
C ASP A 242 4.51 11.98 11.10
N LYS A 243 5.10 12.68 10.12
CA LYS A 243 5.33 12.17 8.77
C LYS A 243 6.05 10.83 8.76
N ARG A 244 7.20 10.72 9.47
CA ARG A 244 7.95 9.47 9.56
C ARG A 244 7.15 8.36 10.22
N ARG A 245 6.34 8.68 11.22
CA ARG A 245 5.45 7.72 11.87
C ARG A 245 4.40 7.17 10.91
N MET A 246 3.77 8.04 10.11
CA MET A 246 2.82 7.64 9.08
C MET A 246 3.47 6.74 8.02
N HIS A 247 4.67 7.14 7.52
CA HIS A 247 5.42 6.33 6.56
C HIS A 247 5.71 4.94 7.08
N LYS A 248 6.22 4.84 8.31
CA LYS A 248 6.53 3.56 8.93
C LYS A 248 5.28 2.71 9.10
N SER A 249 4.20 3.26 9.65
CA SER A 249 2.95 2.54 9.90
C SER A 249 2.36 1.97 8.61
N LEU A 250 2.31 2.77 7.54
CA LEU A 250 1.80 2.33 6.24
C LEU A 250 2.70 1.28 5.61
N TYR A 251 4.03 1.46 5.69
CA TYR A 251 4.99 0.50 5.13
C TYR A 251 4.91 -0.86 5.83
N ASP A 252 4.90 -0.87 7.17
CA ASP A 252 4.76 -2.08 7.97
C ASP A 252 3.45 -2.83 7.61
N GLU A 253 2.34 -2.11 7.47
CA GLU A 253 1.06 -2.69 7.10
C GLU A 253 1.03 -3.21 5.65
N LEU A 254 1.63 -2.48 4.71
CA LEU A 254 1.76 -2.93 3.33
C LEU A 254 2.50 -4.27 3.25
N LEU A 255 3.58 -4.43 4.01
CA LEU A 255 4.32 -5.68 4.07
C LEU A 255 3.50 -6.79 4.72
N ARG A 256 2.83 -6.49 5.84
CA ARG A 256 1.96 -7.44 6.54
C ARG A 256 0.87 -7.95 5.62
N LEU A 257 0.09 -7.07 5.00
CA LEU A 257 -0.98 -7.43 4.07
C LEU A 257 -0.48 -8.19 2.85
N THR A 258 0.74 -7.91 2.42
CA THR A 258 1.27 -8.52 1.22
C THR A 258 1.93 -9.87 1.48
N PHE A 259 2.56 -10.11 2.65
CA PHE A 259 3.40 -11.29 2.87
C PHE A 259 3.05 -12.13 4.10
N GLU A 260 2.27 -11.62 5.05
CA GLU A 260 1.78 -12.39 6.19
C GLU A 260 0.41 -12.99 5.83
N GLU A 261 0.31 -14.32 5.92
CA GLU A 261 -0.94 -15.10 5.75
C GLU A 261 -1.64 -15.29 7.09
#